data_eecbad566083c697bf68bb4c6fe1f62a
#
_entry.id   eecbad566083c697bf68bb4c6fe1f62a
#
_cell.length_a   1.000
_cell.length_b   1.000
_cell.length_c   1.000
_cell.angle_alpha   90.00
_cell.angle_beta   90.00
_cell.angle_gamma   90.00
#
_symmetry.space_group_name_H-M   'P 1'
#
loop_
_entity.id
_entity.type
_entity.pdbx_description
1 polymer ?
#
loop_
_entity_poly.entity_id
_entity_poly.type
_entity_poly.pdbx_seq_one_letter_code
_entity_poly.pdbx_strand_id
1 'polypeptide(L)'
;GHVFVDCGNDWNRQVWRLFQRADTVVINFPQEYPVLLNYFQNHPRISGNIFYLISNSPSDPMDNEKIYRRVFRLELEETGVIPYDVRFEHYYAKNQGFACQKSVIKGEPCGVGEEFTAKTFEIAVKLLKMNCVFEGDTLYYC
;
A
#
# COMPACT_ATOMS: atom_id res chain seq x y z
N GLY A 1 18.92 3.73 6.57
CA GLY A 1 17.76 4.54 6.19
C GLY A 1 17.00 3.91 5.03
N HIS A 2 15.75 4.30 4.79
CA HIS A 2 14.93 3.79 3.71
C HIS A 2 14.94 4.76 2.53
N VAL A 3 14.98 4.23 1.32
CA VAL A 3 14.86 4.99 0.08
C VAL A 3 13.57 4.59 -0.60
N PHE A 4 12.69 5.56 -0.86
CA PHE A 4 11.45 5.37 -1.59
C PHE A 4 11.58 5.95 -2.98
N VAL A 5 11.16 5.18 -3.98
CA VAL A 5 11.18 5.62 -5.38
C VAL A 5 9.75 5.48 -5.92
N ASP A 6 9.15 6.61 -6.27
CA ASP A 6 7.88 6.61 -7.00
C ASP A 6 8.15 6.44 -8.49
N CYS A 7 7.68 5.34 -9.05
CA CYS A 7 7.87 4.99 -10.45
C CYS A 7 6.68 5.40 -11.34
N GLY A 8 5.63 5.97 -10.76
CA GLY A 8 4.40 6.28 -11.48
C GLY A 8 3.76 5.04 -12.10
N ASN A 9 3.16 5.21 -13.26
CA ASN A 9 2.48 4.13 -13.99
C ASN A 9 3.30 3.58 -15.17
N ASP A 10 4.56 3.98 -15.31
CA ASP A 10 5.40 3.56 -16.42
C ASP A 10 6.09 2.22 -16.15
N TRP A 11 5.87 1.25 -17.02
CA TRP A 11 6.52 -0.06 -17.00
C TRP A 11 7.66 -0.14 -18.02
N ASN A 12 8.51 0.86 -18.05
CA ASN A 12 9.65 0.90 -18.94
C ASN A 12 10.84 0.08 -18.40
N ARG A 13 11.88 -0.08 -19.24
CA ARG A 13 13.07 -0.87 -18.90
C ARG A 13 13.82 -0.35 -17.67
N GLN A 14 13.77 0.94 -17.39
CA GLN A 14 14.46 1.53 -16.24
C GLN A 14 13.73 1.19 -14.93
N VAL A 15 12.41 1.35 -14.92
CA VAL A 15 11.54 0.95 -13.79
C VAL A 15 11.70 -0.54 -13.51
N TRP A 16 11.78 -1.34 -14.56
CA TRP A 16 12.02 -2.77 -14.42
C TRP A 16 13.33 -3.11 -13.72
N ARG A 17 14.41 -2.40 -14.02
CA ARG A 17 15.71 -2.55 -13.33
C ARG A 17 15.64 -2.14 -11.86
N LEU A 18 14.83 -1.14 -11.53
CA LEU A 18 14.60 -0.75 -10.14
C LEU A 18 13.87 -1.85 -9.37
N PHE A 19 12.82 -2.43 -9.94
CA PHE A 19 12.09 -3.54 -9.33
C PHE A 19 12.97 -4.75 -9.02
N GLN A 20 13.94 -5.05 -9.86
CA GLN A 20 14.88 -6.16 -9.65
C GLN A 20 15.89 -5.90 -8.50
N ARG A 21 16.01 -4.66 -8.04
CA ARG A 21 16.93 -4.24 -7.00
C ARG A 21 16.23 -3.79 -5.72
N ALA A 22 14.94 -3.60 -5.77
CA ALA A 22 14.16 -3.19 -4.62
C ALA A 22 14.02 -4.34 -3.62
N ASP A 23 14.15 -4.06 -2.34
CA ASP A 23 13.85 -5.02 -1.27
C ASP A 23 12.35 -5.30 -1.21
N THR A 24 11.53 -4.28 -1.44
CA THR A 24 10.08 -4.40 -1.55
C THR A 24 9.54 -3.53 -2.67
N VAL A 25 8.66 -4.10 -3.47
CA VAL A 25 7.89 -3.39 -4.51
C VAL A 25 6.45 -3.26 -4.05
N VAL A 26 5.97 -2.03 -3.92
CA VAL A 26 4.55 -1.75 -3.63
C VAL A 26 3.83 -1.53 -4.94
N ILE A 27 2.84 -2.37 -5.22
CA ILE A 27 2.01 -2.24 -6.41
C ILE A 27 0.64 -1.75 -5.98
N ASN A 28 0.29 -0.54 -6.40
CA ASN A 28 -0.99 0.07 -6.09
C ASN A 28 -2.00 -0.14 -7.21
N PHE A 29 -3.14 -0.71 -6.87
CA PHE A 29 -4.25 -0.94 -7.78
C PHE A 29 -5.46 -0.09 -7.41
N PRO A 30 -6.16 0.46 -8.41
CA PRO A 30 -7.53 0.88 -8.20
C PRO A 30 -8.41 -0.35 -7.94
N GLN A 31 -9.55 -0.15 -7.29
CA GLN A 31 -10.53 -1.23 -7.08
C GLN A 31 -11.30 -1.59 -8.36
N GLU A 32 -10.58 -1.94 -9.39
CA GLU A 32 -11.15 -2.36 -10.66
C GLU A 32 -10.76 -3.81 -10.95
N TYR A 33 -11.71 -4.72 -10.78
CA TYR A 33 -11.48 -6.14 -10.96
C TYR A 33 -10.79 -6.51 -12.29
N PRO A 34 -11.16 -5.92 -13.45
CA PRO A 34 -10.48 -6.21 -14.71
C PRO A 34 -8.99 -5.84 -14.69
N VAL A 35 -8.62 -4.74 -14.03
CA VAL A 35 -7.22 -4.29 -13.91
C VAL A 35 -6.43 -5.27 -13.05
N LEU A 36 -6.97 -5.68 -11.91
CA LEU A 36 -6.35 -6.67 -11.04
C LEU A 36 -6.19 -8.01 -11.78
N LEU A 37 -7.24 -8.48 -12.42
CA LEU A 37 -7.23 -9.76 -13.15
C LEU A 37 -6.15 -9.75 -14.23
N ASN A 38 -6.08 -8.70 -15.04
CA ASN A 38 -5.08 -8.56 -16.09
C ASN A 38 -3.66 -8.57 -15.52
N TYR A 39 -3.42 -7.86 -14.42
CA TYR A 39 -2.12 -7.87 -13.76
C TYR A 39 -1.75 -9.30 -13.31
N PHE A 40 -2.60 -9.96 -12.52
CA PHE A 40 -2.29 -11.29 -11.98
C PHE A 40 -2.17 -12.39 -13.02
N GLN A 41 -2.75 -12.21 -14.21
CA GLN A 41 -2.55 -13.12 -15.33
C GLN A 41 -1.26 -12.88 -16.10
N ASN A 42 -0.78 -11.64 -16.16
CA ASN A 42 0.29 -11.21 -17.05
C ASN A 42 1.48 -10.55 -16.33
N HIS A 43 1.47 -10.52 -14.98
CA HIS A 43 2.51 -9.81 -14.24
C HIS A 43 3.90 -10.41 -14.47
N PRO A 44 4.89 -9.59 -14.59
CA PRO A 44 6.26 -10.03 -14.70
C PRO A 44 6.76 -10.59 -13.35
N ARG A 45 7.78 -11.42 -13.39
CA ARG A 45 8.39 -11.95 -12.17
C ARG A 45 9.24 -10.86 -11.51
N ILE A 46 8.90 -10.52 -10.28
CA ILE A 46 9.67 -9.64 -9.40
C ILE A 46 10.41 -10.52 -8.40
N SER A 47 11.70 -10.29 -8.20
CA SER A 47 12.55 -11.12 -7.33
C SER A 47 12.49 -10.75 -5.86
N GLY A 48 12.06 -9.54 -5.54
CA GLY A 48 11.93 -9.04 -4.16
C GLY A 48 10.54 -9.30 -3.56
N ASN A 49 10.34 -8.79 -2.36
CA ASN A 49 9.04 -8.80 -1.73
C ASN A 49 8.05 -7.92 -2.50
N ILE A 50 6.82 -8.37 -2.63
CA ILE A 50 5.76 -7.59 -3.27
C ILE A 50 4.70 -7.31 -2.22
N PHE A 51 4.27 -6.05 -2.14
CA PHE A 51 3.12 -5.64 -1.36
C PHE A 51 2.03 -5.12 -2.29
N TYR A 52 0.85 -5.70 -2.19
CA TYR A 52 -0.31 -5.33 -3.00
C TYR A 52 -1.19 -4.34 -2.25
N LEU A 53 -1.20 -3.10 -2.72
CA LEU A 53 -2.01 -2.04 -2.17
C LEU A 53 -3.24 -1.83 -3.05
N ILE A 54 -4.42 -1.99 -2.47
CA ILE A 54 -5.69 -1.77 -3.17
C ILE A 54 -6.30 -0.49 -2.60
N SER A 55 -6.40 0.53 -3.42
CA SER A 55 -6.87 1.86 -3.00
C SER A 55 -8.26 2.18 -3.51
N ASN A 56 -8.89 3.16 -2.88
CA ASN A 56 -10.22 3.66 -3.23
C ASN A 56 -11.36 2.63 -3.10
N SER A 57 -11.37 1.88 -2.01
CA SER A 57 -12.48 0.98 -1.71
C SER A 57 -13.76 1.75 -1.40
N PRO A 58 -14.80 1.70 -2.24
CA PRO A 58 -15.97 2.55 -2.10
C PRO A 58 -16.89 2.17 -0.95
N SER A 59 -16.84 0.95 -0.44
CA SER A 59 -17.64 0.50 0.69
C SER A 59 -17.18 -0.85 1.21
N ASP A 60 -17.22 -1.03 2.49
CA ASP A 60 -16.82 -2.22 3.24
C ASP A 60 -15.44 -2.80 2.83
N PRO A 61 -14.35 -2.16 3.29
CA PRO A 61 -12.99 -2.58 2.95
C PRO A 61 -12.65 -4.01 3.40
N MET A 62 -13.28 -4.49 4.47
CA MET A 62 -12.97 -5.80 5.03
C MET A 62 -13.44 -6.97 4.15
N ASP A 63 -14.62 -6.84 3.56
CA ASP A 63 -15.12 -7.87 2.66
C ASP A 63 -14.35 -7.88 1.35
N ASN A 64 -13.99 -6.72 0.84
CA ASN A 64 -13.21 -6.60 -0.38
C ASN A 64 -11.79 -7.16 -0.21
N GLU A 65 -11.11 -6.89 0.91
CA GLU A 65 -9.79 -7.48 1.18
C GLU A 65 -9.84 -9.01 1.16
N LYS A 66 -10.82 -9.61 1.84
CA LYS A 66 -11.00 -11.06 1.87
C LYS A 66 -11.27 -11.64 0.48
N ILE A 67 -12.10 -10.96 -0.32
CA ILE A 67 -12.42 -11.39 -1.68
C ILE A 67 -11.16 -11.35 -2.55
N TYR A 68 -10.43 -10.25 -2.56
CA TYR A 68 -9.22 -10.12 -3.36
C TYR A 68 -8.14 -11.13 -2.96
N ARG A 69 -7.91 -11.30 -1.67
CA ARG A 69 -6.95 -12.29 -1.18
C ARG A 69 -7.34 -13.72 -1.62
N ARG A 70 -8.60 -14.06 -1.50
CA ARG A 70 -9.10 -15.38 -1.91
C ARG A 70 -9.00 -15.61 -3.42
N VAL A 71 -9.40 -14.63 -4.21
CA VAL A 71 -9.42 -14.74 -5.69
C VAL A 71 -8.00 -14.77 -6.25
N PHE A 72 -7.11 -13.93 -5.76
CA PHE A 72 -5.74 -13.82 -6.27
C PHE A 72 -4.70 -14.57 -5.44
N ARG A 73 -5.13 -15.33 -4.42
CA ARG A 73 -4.29 -16.14 -3.53
C ARG A 73 -3.18 -15.32 -2.85
N LEU A 74 -3.56 -14.16 -2.33
CA LEU A 74 -2.63 -13.24 -1.65
C LEU A 74 -2.61 -13.51 -0.15
N GLU A 75 -1.43 -13.35 0.44
CA GLU A 75 -1.27 -13.45 1.89
C GLU A 75 -1.70 -12.15 2.59
N LEU A 76 -2.10 -12.26 3.86
CA LEU A 76 -2.56 -11.11 4.65
C LEU A 76 -1.46 -10.07 4.84
N GLU A 77 -0.26 -10.55 5.03
CA GLU A 77 0.93 -9.74 5.29
C GLU A 77 1.39 -8.96 4.06
N GLU A 78 1.06 -9.45 2.86
CA GLU A 78 1.43 -8.88 1.56
C GLU A 78 0.36 -7.97 0.98
N THR A 79 -0.76 -7.78 1.69
CA THR A 79 -1.92 -7.08 1.15
C THR A 79 -2.39 -5.98 2.09
N GLY A 80 -2.76 -4.85 1.52
CA GLY A 80 -3.41 -3.75 2.22
C GLY A 80 -4.53 -3.15 1.37
N VAL A 81 -5.60 -2.75 2.02
CA VAL A 81 -6.73 -2.05 1.38
C VAL A 81 -6.92 -0.71 2.04
N ILE A 82 -6.85 0.36 1.26
CA ILE A 82 -7.14 1.73 1.72
C ILE A 82 -8.59 2.07 1.34
N PRO A 83 -9.44 2.34 2.34
CA PRO A 83 -10.81 2.78 2.06
C PRO A 83 -10.83 4.15 1.37
N TYR A 84 -11.87 4.40 0.59
CA TYR A 84 -12.11 5.72 0.03
C TYR A 84 -12.49 6.68 1.15
N ASP A 85 -11.81 7.82 1.23
CA ASP A 85 -12.19 8.92 2.12
C ASP A 85 -12.25 10.24 1.33
N VAL A 86 -13.45 10.76 1.15
CA VAL A 86 -13.71 11.99 0.40
C VAL A 86 -12.98 13.21 1.00
N ARG A 87 -12.72 13.19 2.31
CA ARG A 87 -12.02 14.29 3.01
C ARG A 87 -10.54 14.24 2.68
N PHE A 88 -9.95 13.06 2.65
CA PHE A 88 -8.56 12.89 2.22
C PHE A 88 -8.39 13.33 0.76
N GLU A 89 -9.28 12.93 -0.13
CA GLU A 89 -9.27 13.35 -1.53
C GLU A 89 -9.35 14.89 -1.66
N HIS A 90 -10.21 15.53 -0.87
CA HIS A 90 -10.31 16.98 -0.84
C HIS A 90 -9.02 17.66 -0.37
N TYR A 91 -8.37 17.14 0.67
CA TYR A 91 -7.07 17.63 1.13
C TYR A 91 -5.97 17.42 0.07
N TYR A 92 -5.98 16.27 -0.57
CA TYR A 92 -5.03 15.96 -1.64
C TYR A 92 -5.18 16.91 -2.82
N ALA A 93 -6.40 17.17 -3.28
CA ALA A 93 -6.69 18.11 -4.35
C ALA A 93 -6.23 19.55 -4.05
N LYS A 94 -6.15 19.92 -2.77
CA LYS A 94 -5.62 21.22 -2.30
C LYS A 94 -4.12 21.23 -2.01
N ASN A 95 -3.38 20.20 -2.37
CA ASN A 95 -1.99 19.99 -1.98
C ASN A 95 -1.75 19.98 -0.44
N GLN A 96 -2.76 19.62 0.33
CA GLN A 96 -2.71 19.54 1.80
C GLN A 96 -2.68 18.12 2.32
N GLY A 97 -2.66 17.12 1.45
CA GLY A 97 -2.69 15.70 1.83
C GLY A 97 -1.53 15.32 2.76
N PHE A 98 -0.34 15.83 2.50
CA PHE A 98 0.83 15.58 3.35
C PHE A 98 0.69 16.21 4.75
N ALA A 99 0.13 17.41 4.84
CA ALA A 99 -0.12 18.07 6.13
C ALA A 99 -1.16 17.29 6.95
N CYS A 100 -2.19 16.78 6.30
CA CYS A 100 -3.19 15.92 6.92
C CYS A 100 -2.57 14.62 7.47
N GLN A 101 -1.74 13.93 6.71
CA GLN A 101 -1.03 12.73 7.16
C GLN A 101 -0.12 13.02 8.35
N LYS A 102 0.58 14.14 8.35
CA LYS A 102 1.44 14.56 9.46
C LYS A 102 0.65 14.83 10.74
N SER A 103 -0.54 15.42 10.63
CA SER A 103 -1.44 15.63 11.76
C SER A 103 -1.95 14.30 12.32
N VAL A 104 -2.33 13.37 11.48
CA VAL A 104 -2.73 12.00 11.89
C VAL A 104 -1.62 11.31 12.69
N ILE A 105 -0.39 11.35 12.22
CA ILE A 105 0.76 10.76 12.91
C ILE A 105 0.98 11.40 14.29
N LYS A 106 0.68 12.69 14.42
CA LYS A 106 0.77 13.42 15.71
C LYS A 106 -0.45 13.25 16.61
N GLY A 107 -1.50 12.53 16.16
CA GLY A 107 -2.76 12.42 16.89
C GLY A 107 -3.62 13.70 16.86
N GLU A 108 -3.34 14.63 15.95
CA GLU A 108 -4.10 15.86 15.77
C GLU A 108 -5.31 15.60 14.85
N PRO A 109 -6.49 16.19 15.12
CA PRO A 109 -7.63 16.00 14.25
C PRO A 109 -7.40 16.67 12.88
N CYS A 110 -7.36 15.86 11.83
CA CYS A 110 -7.24 16.36 10.44
C CYS A 110 -8.54 16.24 9.64
N GLY A 111 -9.64 15.76 10.25
CA GLY A 111 -10.92 15.59 9.59
C GLY A 111 -11.03 14.34 8.67
N VAL A 112 -9.98 13.56 8.53
CA VAL A 112 -9.99 12.26 7.82
C VAL A 112 -10.63 11.20 8.71
N GLY A 113 -11.30 10.22 8.11
CA GLY A 113 -12.01 9.17 8.84
C GLY A 113 -11.07 8.27 9.68
N GLU A 114 -11.59 7.81 10.81
CA GLU A 114 -10.84 6.92 11.70
C GLU A 114 -10.45 5.62 10.99
N GLU A 115 -11.33 5.08 10.16
CA GLU A 115 -11.07 3.86 9.39
C GLU A 115 -9.93 4.04 8.38
N PHE A 116 -9.93 5.14 7.63
CA PHE A 116 -8.85 5.48 6.70
C PHE A 116 -7.51 5.56 7.45
N THR A 117 -7.50 6.25 8.58
CA THR A 117 -6.32 6.42 9.43
C THR A 117 -5.82 5.08 9.97
N ALA A 118 -6.71 4.25 10.51
CA ALA A 118 -6.36 2.95 11.07
C ALA A 118 -5.80 2.01 9.99
N LYS A 119 -6.42 1.96 8.81
CA LYS A 119 -5.95 1.13 7.69
C LYS A 119 -4.61 1.60 7.13
N THR A 120 -4.40 2.89 7.00
CA THR A 120 -3.11 3.46 6.57
C THR A 120 -2.00 3.09 7.55
N PHE A 121 -2.26 3.16 8.86
CA PHE A 121 -1.30 2.76 9.88
C PHE A 121 -1.01 1.25 9.84
N GLU A 122 -2.04 0.41 9.71
CA GLU A 122 -1.88 -1.04 9.57
C GLU A 122 -0.96 -1.40 8.39
N ILE A 123 -1.17 -0.75 7.24
CA ILE A 123 -0.36 -0.96 6.04
C ILE A 123 1.09 -0.53 6.28
N ALA A 124 1.31 0.61 6.91
CA ALA A 124 2.66 1.06 7.24
C ALA A 124 3.40 0.06 8.15
N VAL A 125 2.71 -0.50 9.14
CA VAL A 125 3.27 -1.54 10.02
C VAL A 125 3.60 -2.81 9.24
N LYS A 126 2.73 -3.26 8.34
CA LYS A 126 3.01 -4.42 7.48
C LYS A 126 4.26 -4.20 6.61
N LEU A 127 4.36 -3.06 5.95
CA LEU A 127 5.52 -2.70 5.13
C LEU A 127 6.82 -2.65 5.94
N LEU A 128 6.79 -2.10 7.13
CA LEU A 128 7.96 -2.10 8.02
C LEU A 128 8.36 -3.52 8.40
N LYS A 129 7.42 -4.39 8.74
CA LYS A 129 7.69 -5.79 9.09
C LYS A 129 8.29 -6.59 7.94
N MET A 130 7.89 -6.32 6.69
CA MET A 130 8.46 -7.00 5.52
C MET A 130 9.95 -6.72 5.33
N ASN A 131 10.43 -5.57 5.81
CA ASN A 131 11.80 -5.10 5.61
C ASN A 131 12.67 -5.21 6.87
N CYS A 132 12.12 -5.70 7.98
CA CYS A 132 12.83 -5.83 9.24
C CYS A 132 13.16 -7.30 9.52
N VAL A 133 14.39 -7.56 9.91
CA VAL A 133 14.81 -8.87 10.46
C VAL A 133 14.45 -8.86 11.94
N PHE A 134 13.60 -9.79 12.36
CA PHE A 134 13.30 -10.02 13.77
C PHE A 134 14.18 -11.15 14.27
N GLU A 135 15.04 -10.89 15.24
CA GLU A 135 15.66 -11.92 16.05
C GLU A 135 14.98 -11.96 17.42
N GLY A 136 14.11 -12.94 17.63
CA GLY A 136 13.27 -13.03 18.82
C GLY A 136 12.23 -11.91 18.89
N ASP A 137 11.89 -11.44 20.12
CA ASP A 137 10.92 -10.37 20.33
C ASP A 137 11.49 -8.94 20.19
N THR A 138 12.74 -8.81 19.72
CA THR A 138 13.42 -7.52 19.63
C THR A 138 13.47 -7.04 18.18
N LEU A 139 12.95 -5.83 17.95
CA LEU A 139 13.03 -5.14 16.67
C LEU A 139 14.43 -4.57 16.50
N TYR A 140 15.23 -5.12 15.59
CA TYR A 140 16.46 -4.48 15.16
C TYR A 140 16.15 -3.50 14.03
N TYR A 141 16.58 -2.25 14.17
CA TYR A 141 16.42 -1.22 13.17
C TYR A 141 17.05 -1.63 11.85
N CYS A 142 16.25 -1.58 10.80
CA CYS A 142 16.72 -1.76 9.43
C CYS A 142 17.51 -0.52 8.96
#